data_4c6686f0b6ef0314a3fa5d2187b28d92
#
_entry.id   4c6686f0b6ef0314a3fa5d2187b28d92
#
_cell.length_a   1.000
_cell.length_b   1.000
_cell.length_c   1.000
_cell.angle_alpha   90.00
_cell.angle_beta   90.00
_cell.angle_gamma   90.00
#
_symmetry.space_group_name_H-M   'P 1'
#
loop_
_entity.id
_entity.type
_entity.pdbx_description
1 polymer ?
#
loop_
_entity_poly.entity_id
_entity_poly.type
_entity_poly.pdbx_seq_one_letter_code
_entity_poly.pdbx_strand_id
1 'polypeptide(L)'
;MDLERAHKIARERGPIPVVYWIVRGILQPIFHVYFRLARVGTEHIPADGPVLLAANHRSFSDPFMIGMCLRRPLRFVAKIELFDKRWKAWLLLALGAFPIQRGEGDEEAMETARLILEQGGAVGIFPEGTRVRPGPLGEPRRGVGRLSLETGAPIVPVAILGTEDIRRGWLIRPRRVTVRCGTALTFPRPLDREPRHGLAQEIANRVWSCVALQWEFLGGLAPIRRAVVIGAGSWGTAVATLLGRAGVTVQLICRTAGQAHELSSLRTNVGYLPGIVLPDGVTVATADEIDWTDVDVACLAVPSQALPGALESLAFHIPQDLGVLVLSKGLVAPAGVSPSRLVLDTLGSRPVACLGGPAHAVESVERGASVTVASPDLKFAALLSSAFRRGGVTSETSVDLVGVELAGVAKNAAALAAGAALAHGPNAAGAAAGRVYAECHAFARARGAGAESFTGPAGAGDLVATVLAAHSRNRRAGELLAQGRSPAEILDVLGQVPEALYVVPVLARAMDEAGIKAPATRELAALAEGRMAAEQWLAQGRRIPARSRAA
;
A
#
# COMPACT_ATOMS: atom_id res chain seq x y z
N MET A 1 8.63 1.76 -36.72
CA MET A 1 7.72 2.52 -37.63
C MET A 1 7.61 3.89 -36.99
N ASP A 2 7.62 4.96 -37.80
CA ASP A 2 7.48 6.33 -37.30
C ASP A 2 6.12 6.52 -36.60
N LEU A 3 6.11 7.24 -35.47
CA LEU A 3 4.96 7.46 -34.61
C LEU A 3 3.84 8.20 -35.38
N GLU A 4 4.20 9.27 -36.05
CA GLU A 4 3.31 10.09 -36.88
C GLU A 4 2.62 9.27 -37.98
N ARG A 5 3.37 8.38 -38.62
CA ARG A 5 2.83 7.46 -39.64
C ARG A 5 1.85 6.45 -39.00
N ALA A 6 2.12 5.98 -37.78
CA ALA A 6 1.21 5.05 -37.09
C ALA A 6 -0.12 5.71 -36.74
N HIS A 7 -0.09 6.95 -36.25
CA HIS A 7 -1.30 7.75 -36.00
C HIS A 7 -2.06 8.04 -37.30
N LYS A 8 -1.37 8.42 -38.36
CA LYS A 8 -1.99 8.66 -39.65
C LYS A 8 -2.72 7.42 -40.19
N ILE A 9 -2.08 6.25 -40.13
CA ILE A 9 -2.73 4.98 -40.53
C ILE A 9 -3.94 4.69 -39.65
N ALA A 10 -3.83 4.92 -38.35
CA ALA A 10 -4.93 4.71 -37.42
C ALA A 10 -6.13 5.63 -37.72
N ARG A 11 -5.91 6.88 -38.07
CA ARG A 11 -6.95 7.87 -38.42
C ARG A 11 -7.62 7.58 -39.77
N GLU A 12 -6.82 7.30 -40.80
CA GLU A 12 -7.30 7.26 -42.20
C GLU A 12 -7.79 5.85 -42.61
N ARG A 13 -7.08 4.79 -42.22
CA ARG A 13 -7.35 3.43 -42.74
C ARG A 13 -8.10 2.54 -41.77
N GLY A 14 -7.97 2.81 -40.46
CA GLY A 14 -8.56 1.97 -39.46
C GLY A 14 -8.01 0.53 -39.39
N PRO A 15 -8.68 -0.37 -38.66
CA PRO A 15 -8.31 -1.78 -38.61
C PRO A 15 -8.53 -2.45 -39.96
N ILE A 16 -7.70 -3.45 -40.29
CA ILE A 16 -7.89 -4.25 -41.50
C ILE A 16 -8.99 -5.28 -41.22
N PRO A 17 -10.17 -5.18 -41.87
CA PRO A 17 -11.33 -6.00 -41.47
C PRO A 17 -11.05 -7.51 -41.51
N VAL A 18 -10.42 -8.00 -42.55
CA VAL A 18 -10.09 -9.43 -42.71
C VAL A 18 -9.19 -9.90 -41.56
N VAL A 19 -8.11 -9.16 -41.28
CA VAL A 19 -7.18 -9.52 -40.19
C VAL A 19 -7.87 -9.46 -38.82
N TYR A 20 -8.65 -8.39 -38.58
CA TYR A 20 -9.39 -8.23 -37.35
C TYR A 20 -10.34 -9.41 -37.07
N TRP A 21 -11.14 -9.78 -38.05
CA TRP A 21 -12.14 -10.84 -37.87
C TRP A 21 -11.52 -12.23 -37.81
N ILE A 22 -10.42 -12.50 -38.56
CA ILE A 22 -9.66 -13.76 -38.43
C ILE A 22 -9.08 -13.89 -37.01
N VAL A 23 -8.36 -12.87 -36.54
CA VAL A 23 -7.77 -12.90 -35.20
C VAL A 23 -8.84 -13.01 -34.13
N ARG A 24 -9.94 -12.28 -34.27
CA ARG A 24 -11.08 -12.41 -33.37
C ARG A 24 -11.67 -13.83 -33.38
N GLY A 25 -11.84 -14.43 -34.55
CA GLY A 25 -12.35 -15.80 -34.70
C GLY A 25 -11.47 -16.85 -34.01
N ILE A 26 -10.14 -16.64 -34.02
CA ILE A 26 -9.17 -17.49 -33.30
C ILE A 26 -9.21 -17.23 -31.78
N LEU A 27 -9.23 -15.98 -31.37
CA LEU A 27 -9.19 -15.62 -29.95
C LEU A 27 -10.52 -15.90 -29.22
N GLN A 28 -11.64 -15.80 -29.92
CA GLN A 28 -12.96 -15.96 -29.31
C GLN A 28 -13.17 -17.33 -28.64
N PRO A 29 -12.89 -18.49 -29.27
CA PRO A 29 -13.01 -19.78 -28.60
C PRO A 29 -12.00 -19.92 -27.44
N ILE A 30 -10.78 -19.39 -27.57
CA ILE A 30 -9.78 -19.39 -26.50
C ILE A 30 -10.34 -18.63 -25.30
N PHE A 31 -10.90 -17.45 -25.49
CA PHE A 31 -11.43 -16.65 -24.40
C PHE A 31 -12.67 -17.29 -23.75
N HIS A 32 -13.54 -17.90 -24.50
CA HIS A 32 -14.74 -18.54 -23.96
C HIS A 32 -14.45 -19.88 -23.26
N VAL A 33 -13.57 -20.71 -23.84
CA VAL A 33 -13.28 -22.04 -23.31
C VAL A 33 -12.18 -21.98 -22.26
N TYR A 34 -11.00 -21.43 -22.61
CA TYR A 34 -9.83 -21.45 -21.73
C TYR A 34 -9.97 -20.47 -20.56
N PHE A 35 -10.44 -19.25 -20.82
CA PHE A 35 -10.65 -18.23 -19.78
C PHE A 35 -12.09 -18.16 -19.29
N ARG A 36 -12.98 -19.00 -19.80
CA ARG A 36 -14.41 -19.02 -19.40
C ARG A 36 -14.99 -17.60 -19.34
N LEU A 37 -14.73 -16.81 -20.42
CA LEU A 37 -15.13 -15.40 -20.50
C LEU A 37 -16.64 -15.25 -20.38
N ALA A 38 -17.09 -14.62 -19.30
CA ALA A 38 -18.46 -14.19 -19.11
C ALA A 38 -18.60 -12.70 -19.46
N ARG A 39 -19.69 -12.33 -20.14
CA ARG A 39 -19.98 -10.96 -20.56
C ARG A 39 -21.38 -10.59 -20.10
N VAL A 40 -21.51 -9.49 -19.39
CA VAL A 40 -22.75 -9.00 -18.80
C VAL A 40 -22.97 -7.56 -19.20
N GLY A 41 -24.19 -7.17 -19.56
CA GLY A 41 -24.55 -5.79 -19.89
C GLY A 41 -24.03 -5.33 -21.27
N THR A 42 -23.70 -6.25 -22.19
CA THR A 42 -23.20 -5.88 -23.53
C THR A 42 -24.26 -5.14 -24.37
N GLU A 43 -25.53 -5.28 -24.04
CA GLU A 43 -26.67 -4.54 -24.60
C GLU A 43 -26.61 -3.03 -24.32
N HIS A 44 -25.87 -2.59 -23.33
CA HIS A 44 -25.66 -1.19 -23.02
C HIS A 44 -24.66 -0.48 -23.97
N ILE A 45 -23.94 -1.25 -24.79
CA ILE A 45 -22.99 -0.70 -25.74
C ILE A 45 -23.73 -0.32 -27.02
N PRO A 46 -23.73 0.95 -27.44
CA PRO A 46 -24.36 1.35 -28.70
C PRO A 46 -23.82 0.54 -29.88
N ALA A 47 -24.75 -0.01 -30.69
CA ALA A 47 -24.39 -0.79 -31.87
C ALA A 47 -23.65 0.03 -32.92
N ASP A 48 -24.07 1.28 -33.09
CA ASP A 48 -23.57 2.23 -34.08
C ASP A 48 -23.23 3.57 -33.44
N GLY A 49 -22.56 4.44 -34.18
CA GLY A 49 -22.14 5.76 -33.73
C GLY A 49 -20.94 5.74 -32.76
N PRO A 50 -20.48 6.93 -32.33
CA PRO A 50 -19.34 7.03 -31.44
C PRO A 50 -19.60 6.43 -30.07
N VAL A 51 -18.61 5.76 -29.48
CA VAL A 51 -18.69 5.26 -28.10
C VAL A 51 -17.31 5.17 -27.47
N LEU A 52 -17.22 5.63 -26.22
CA LEU A 52 -16.06 5.41 -25.36
C LEU A 52 -16.35 4.26 -24.40
N LEU A 53 -15.47 3.27 -24.31
CA LEU A 53 -15.50 2.25 -23.29
C LEU A 53 -14.43 2.56 -22.26
N ALA A 54 -14.85 2.99 -21.07
CA ALA A 54 -13.96 3.32 -19.96
C ALA A 54 -13.82 2.10 -19.04
N ALA A 55 -12.64 1.49 -18.99
CA ALA A 55 -12.41 0.25 -18.27
C ALA A 55 -11.26 0.33 -17.28
N ASN A 56 -11.29 -0.50 -16.21
CA ASN A 56 -10.13 -0.74 -15.37
C ASN A 56 -9.06 -1.56 -16.13
N HIS A 57 -7.77 -1.40 -15.75
CA HIS A 57 -6.66 -2.01 -16.46
C HIS A 57 -5.77 -2.87 -15.55
N ARG A 58 -5.83 -4.19 -15.74
CA ARG A 58 -5.08 -5.17 -14.95
C ARG A 58 -4.07 -5.97 -15.78
N SER A 59 -4.38 -6.20 -17.06
CA SER A 59 -3.65 -7.12 -17.90
C SER A 59 -3.45 -6.59 -19.32
N PHE A 60 -2.45 -7.12 -20.02
CA PHE A 60 -2.26 -6.87 -21.45
C PHE A 60 -3.42 -7.41 -22.31
N SER A 61 -4.20 -8.36 -21.76
CA SER A 61 -5.33 -8.98 -22.46
C SER A 61 -6.62 -8.15 -22.40
N ASP A 62 -6.70 -7.14 -21.53
CA ASP A 62 -7.94 -6.37 -21.29
C ASP A 62 -8.54 -5.77 -22.57
N PRO A 63 -7.77 -5.12 -23.47
CA PRO A 63 -8.35 -4.57 -24.69
C PRO A 63 -9.02 -5.63 -25.57
N PHE A 64 -8.46 -6.84 -25.62
CA PHE A 64 -9.01 -7.95 -26.39
C PHE A 64 -10.28 -8.50 -25.75
N MET A 65 -10.31 -8.61 -24.41
CA MET A 65 -11.50 -9.05 -23.66
C MET A 65 -12.66 -8.07 -23.83
N ILE A 66 -12.40 -6.75 -23.76
CA ILE A 66 -13.40 -5.73 -24.04
C ILE A 66 -13.86 -5.80 -25.51
N GLY A 67 -12.92 -5.99 -26.44
CA GLY A 67 -13.25 -6.16 -27.87
C GLY A 67 -14.24 -7.29 -28.15
N MET A 68 -14.28 -8.34 -27.30
CA MET A 68 -15.26 -9.41 -27.41
C MET A 68 -16.69 -8.97 -27.01
N CYS A 69 -16.85 -7.86 -26.32
CA CYS A 69 -18.17 -7.33 -25.93
C CYS A 69 -18.86 -6.56 -27.07
N LEU A 70 -18.14 -6.16 -28.12
CA LEU A 70 -18.66 -5.40 -29.24
C LEU A 70 -18.91 -6.29 -30.46
N ARG A 71 -19.83 -5.88 -31.31
CA ARG A 71 -20.07 -6.48 -32.64
C ARG A 71 -19.33 -5.77 -33.79
N ARG A 72 -18.51 -4.75 -33.44
CA ARG A 72 -17.71 -3.94 -34.34
C ARG A 72 -16.27 -3.79 -33.80
N PRO A 73 -15.31 -3.39 -34.62
CA PRO A 73 -13.93 -3.23 -34.15
C PRO A 73 -13.79 -2.20 -33.04
N LEU A 74 -13.10 -2.59 -31.96
CA LEU A 74 -12.67 -1.70 -30.90
C LEU A 74 -11.31 -1.10 -31.26
N ARG A 75 -11.20 0.21 -31.13
CA ARG A 75 -9.92 0.92 -31.24
C ARG A 75 -9.38 1.15 -29.84
N PHE A 76 -8.10 0.96 -29.62
CA PHE A 76 -7.52 1.08 -28.27
C PHE A 76 -6.08 1.59 -28.30
N VAL A 77 -5.67 2.24 -27.22
CA VAL A 77 -4.30 2.74 -27.06
C VAL A 77 -3.36 1.63 -26.66
N ALA A 78 -2.17 1.61 -27.27
CA ALA A 78 -1.10 0.67 -26.92
C ALA A 78 0.22 1.42 -26.76
N LYS A 79 1.07 0.95 -25.82
CA LYS A 79 2.37 1.57 -25.56
C LYS A 79 3.23 1.66 -26.82
N ILE A 80 3.92 2.80 -27.02
CA ILE A 80 4.79 3.05 -28.16
C ILE A 80 5.86 1.97 -28.34
N GLU A 81 6.40 1.44 -27.25
CA GLU A 81 7.43 0.39 -27.27
C GLU A 81 6.93 -0.94 -27.89
N LEU A 82 5.62 -1.12 -28.04
CA LEU A 82 5.05 -2.27 -28.74
C LEU A 82 5.11 -2.13 -30.27
N PHE A 83 5.39 -0.94 -30.76
CA PHE A 83 5.50 -0.62 -32.19
C PHE A 83 6.96 -0.62 -32.73
N ASP A 84 7.94 -1.05 -31.93
CA ASP A 84 9.36 -1.10 -32.24
C ASP A 84 9.66 -1.96 -33.49
N LYS A 85 9.05 -3.15 -33.57
CA LYS A 85 9.20 -4.09 -34.69
C LYS A 85 8.11 -3.87 -35.73
N ARG A 86 8.50 -3.70 -37.01
CA ARG A 86 7.58 -3.39 -38.13
C ARG A 86 6.40 -4.36 -38.23
N TRP A 87 6.63 -5.66 -38.05
CA TRP A 87 5.56 -6.66 -38.12
C TRP A 87 4.58 -6.56 -36.96
N LYS A 88 5.05 -6.28 -35.71
CA LYS A 88 4.19 -6.07 -34.55
C LYS A 88 3.36 -4.81 -34.74
N ALA A 89 4.00 -3.72 -35.18
CA ALA A 89 3.32 -2.47 -35.41
C ALA A 89 2.21 -2.62 -36.47
N TRP A 90 2.51 -3.33 -37.57
CA TRP A 90 1.50 -3.66 -38.58
C TRP A 90 0.32 -4.45 -37.99
N LEU A 91 0.62 -5.51 -37.24
CA LEU A 91 -0.42 -6.33 -36.61
C LEU A 91 -1.28 -5.53 -35.61
N LEU A 92 -0.65 -4.72 -34.77
CA LEU A 92 -1.37 -3.88 -33.79
C LEU A 92 -2.29 -2.87 -34.50
N LEU A 93 -1.82 -2.20 -35.52
CA LEU A 93 -2.65 -1.29 -36.32
C LEU A 93 -3.78 -2.03 -37.05
N ALA A 94 -3.51 -3.21 -37.60
CA ALA A 94 -4.53 -4.05 -38.23
C ALA A 94 -5.62 -4.50 -37.25
N LEU A 95 -5.29 -4.61 -35.97
CA LEU A 95 -6.22 -4.92 -34.89
C LEU A 95 -6.88 -3.67 -34.26
N GLY A 96 -6.58 -2.47 -34.76
CA GLY A 96 -7.19 -1.22 -34.30
C GLY A 96 -6.47 -0.53 -33.15
N ALA A 97 -5.28 -0.99 -32.74
CA ALA A 97 -4.46 -0.29 -31.77
C ALA A 97 -3.82 0.97 -32.40
N PHE A 98 -3.62 2.01 -31.58
CA PHE A 98 -2.80 3.18 -31.93
C PHE A 98 -1.84 3.51 -30.80
N PRO A 99 -0.66 4.07 -31.10
CA PRO A 99 0.38 4.26 -30.10
C PRO A 99 0.04 5.35 -29.08
N ILE A 100 0.60 5.24 -27.86
CA ILE A 100 0.59 6.28 -26.84
C ILE A 100 1.95 6.35 -26.15
N GLN A 101 2.47 7.58 -26.01
CA GLN A 101 3.62 7.88 -25.19
C GLN A 101 3.15 8.18 -23.76
N ARG A 102 3.53 7.36 -22.78
CA ARG A 102 3.12 7.54 -21.40
C ARG A 102 4.00 8.59 -20.69
N GLY A 103 3.39 9.39 -19.82
CA GLY A 103 4.11 10.34 -18.95
C GLY A 103 3.51 11.74 -18.98
N GLU A 104 3.71 12.48 -20.04
CA GLU A 104 3.07 13.76 -20.30
C GLU A 104 1.88 13.53 -21.24
N GLY A 105 0.79 14.29 -21.05
CA GLY A 105 -0.44 14.11 -21.83
C GLY A 105 -0.15 14.02 -23.33
N ASP A 106 -0.27 12.81 -23.90
CA ASP A 106 -0.02 12.57 -25.31
C ASP A 106 -1.18 13.15 -26.13
N GLU A 107 -1.03 14.41 -26.54
CA GLU A 107 -2.02 15.14 -27.33
C GLU A 107 -2.28 14.45 -28.69
N GLU A 108 -1.28 13.80 -29.27
CA GLU A 108 -1.44 13.11 -30.56
C GLU A 108 -2.31 11.85 -30.43
N ALA A 109 -2.14 11.09 -29.37
CA ALA A 109 -3.01 9.95 -29.08
C ALA A 109 -4.45 10.40 -28.76
N MET A 110 -4.62 11.50 -28.02
CA MET A 110 -5.93 12.07 -27.71
C MET A 110 -6.62 12.59 -28.99
N GLU A 111 -5.89 13.28 -29.84
CA GLU A 111 -6.42 13.75 -31.14
C GLU A 111 -6.81 12.57 -32.05
N THR A 112 -6.01 11.48 -32.04
CA THR A 112 -6.36 10.28 -32.80
C THR A 112 -7.64 9.63 -32.27
N ALA A 113 -7.80 9.54 -30.95
CA ALA A 113 -9.02 9.03 -30.33
C ALA A 113 -10.24 9.92 -30.67
N ARG A 114 -10.08 11.26 -30.65
CA ARG A 114 -11.12 12.22 -30.99
C ARG A 114 -11.60 12.03 -32.43
N LEU A 115 -10.68 11.98 -33.39
CA LEU A 115 -11.01 11.79 -34.81
C LEU A 115 -11.70 10.45 -35.08
N ILE A 116 -11.28 9.36 -34.40
CA ILE A 116 -11.93 8.05 -34.50
C ILE A 116 -13.38 8.14 -34.00
N LEU A 117 -13.63 8.83 -32.89
CA LEU A 117 -14.97 9.03 -32.36
C LEU A 117 -15.84 9.88 -33.28
N GLU A 118 -15.30 10.96 -33.86
CA GLU A 118 -16.02 11.79 -34.84
C GLU A 118 -16.42 11.02 -36.11
N GLN A 119 -15.65 10.00 -36.47
CA GLN A 119 -15.97 9.05 -37.54
C GLN A 119 -17.01 7.98 -37.12
N GLY A 120 -17.56 8.05 -35.91
CA GLY A 120 -18.51 7.07 -35.37
C GLY A 120 -17.87 5.78 -34.84
N GLY A 121 -16.56 5.80 -34.58
CA GLY A 121 -15.81 4.64 -34.09
C GLY A 121 -16.02 4.33 -32.61
N ALA A 122 -15.66 3.12 -32.19
CA ALA A 122 -15.62 2.70 -30.80
C ALA A 122 -14.18 2.77 -30.26
N VAL A 123 -13.95 3.48 -29.16
CA VAL A 123 -12.64 3.65 -28.54
C VAL A 123 -12.66 3.10 -27.12
N GLY A 124 -11.72 2.18 -26.83
CA GLY A 124 -11.44 1.69 -25.47
C GLY A 124 -10.34 2.50 -24.81
N ILE A 125 -10.63 3.01 -23.63
CA ILE A 125 -9.70 3.80 -22.83
C ILE A 125 -9.62 3.22 -21.42
N PHE A 126 -8.43 3.28 -20.86
CA PHE A 126 -8.18 2.91 -19.45
C PHE A 126 -7.87 4.18 -18.66
N PRO A 127 -8.83 4.73 -17.93
CA PRO A 127 -8.66 6.00 -17.23
C PRO A 127 -7.50 6.02 -16.23
N GLU A 128 -7.12 4.88 -15.66
CA GLU A 128 -5.94 4.72 -14.78
C GLU A 128 -4.61 5.09 -15.48
N GLY A 129 -4.57 5.10 -16.82
CA GLY A 129 -3.40 5.43 -17.62
C GLY A 129 -2.27 4.39 -17.56
N THR A 130 -2.36 3.41 -16.69
CA THR A 130 -1.40 2.31 -16.53
C THR A 130 -2.09 1.06 -16.00
N ARG A 131 -1.41 -0.10 -16.08
CA ARG A 131 -1.89 -1.31 -15.41
C ARG A 131 -1.70 -1.17 -13.91
N VAL A 132 -2.78 -1.31 -13.16
CA VAL A 132 -2.78 -1.25 -11.69
C VAL A 132 -2.50 -2.64 -11.13
N ARG A 133 -1.72 -2.71 -10.04
CA ARG A 133 -1.42 -3.96 -9.33
C ARG A 133 -2.71 -4.57 -8.77
N PRO A 134 -2.75 -5.89 -8.49
CA PRO A 134 -3.88 -6.50 -7.79
C PRO A 134 -4.25 -5.74 -6.52
N GLY A 135 -5.55 -5.59 -6.28
CA GLY A 135 -6.10 -4.77 -5.20
C GLY A 135 -7.25 -3.89 -5.69
N PRO A 136 -7.64 -2.85 -4.96
CA PRO A 136 -8.61 -1.87 -5.39
C PRO A 136 -8.24 -1.18 -6.71
N LEU A 137 -9.21 -0.56 -7.34
CA LEU A 137 -8.98 0.22 -8.56
C LEU A 137 -8.09 1.44 -8.28
N GLY A 138 -7.35 1.87 -9.31
CA GLY A 138 -6.59 3.12 -9.28
C GLY A 138 -7.46 4.36 -9.42
N GLU A 139 -6.83 5.52 -9.55
CA GLU A 139 -7.53 6.79 -9.76
C GLU A 139 -7.64 7.12 -11.25
N PRO A 140 -8.76 7.74 -11.70
CA PRO A 140 -8.97 8.07 -13.09
C PRO A 140 -8.28 9.38 -13.46
N ARG A 141 -7.73 9.42 -14.66
CA ARG A 141 -7.22 10.62 -15.31
C ARG A 141 -8.31 11.26 -16.17
N ARG A 142 -8.24 12.57 -16.36
CA ARG A 142 -9.21 13.42 -17.07
C ARG A 142 -9.47 13.06 -18.54
N GLY A 143 -8.63 12.25 -19.19
CA GLY A 143 -8.65 11.99 -20.63
C GLY A 143 -10.00 11.48 -21.15
N VAL A 144 -10.67 10.59 -20.43
CA VAL A 144 -11.99 10.07 -20.81
C VAL A 144 -13.07 11.16 -20.77
N GLY A 145 -13.04 12.04 -19.77
CA GLY A 145 -13.97 13.17 -19.69
C GLY A 145 -13.73 14.22 -20.78
N ARG A 146 -12.44 14.49 -21.08
CA ARG A 146 -12.05 15.39 -22.17
C ARG A 146 -12.61 14.89 -23.52
N LEU A 147 -12.38 13.64 -23.88
CA LEU A 147 -12.88 13.06 -25.14
C LEU A 147 -14.40 13.14 -25.25
N SER A 148 -15.14 12.84 -24.18
CA SER A 148 -16.59 12.92 -24.19
C SER A 148 -17.09 14.37 -24.39
N LEU A 149 -16.48 15.33 -23.71
CA LEU A 149 -16.82 16.75 -23.89
C LEU A 149 -16.54 17.26 -25.30
N GLU A 150 -15.41 16.88 -25.90
CA GLU A 150 -15.01 17.32 -27.25
C GLU A 150 -15.88 16.67 -28.34
N THR A 151 -16.21 15.38 -28.19
CA THR A 151 -16.88 14.61 -29.25
C THR A 151 -18.39 14.43 -29.02
N GLY A 152 -18.88 14.57 -27.79
CA GLY A 152 -20.24 14.20 -27.40
C GLY A 152 -20.47 12.68 -27.35
N ALA A 153 -19.41 11.87 -27.48
CA ALA A 153 -19.50 10.42 -27.42
C ALA A 153 -19.98 9.93 -26.05
N PRO A 154 -20.98 9.04 -26.00
CA PRO A 154 -21.39 8.41 -24.74
C PRO A 154 -20.25 7.53 -24.20
N ILE A 155 -20.19 7.44 -22.85
CA ILE A 155 -19.19 6.63 -22.16
C ILE A 155 -19.90 5.43 -21.53
N VAL A 156 -19.46 4.22 -21.89
CA VAL A 156 -19.89 2.97 -21.23
C VAL A 156 -18.85 2.61 -20.17
N PRO A 157 -19.21 2.62 -18.87
CA PRO A 157 -18.31 2.15 -17.82
C PRO A 157 -18.22 0.62 -17.88
N VAL A 158 -16.98 0.11 -17.89
CA VAL A 158 -16.69 -1.33 -18.03
C VAL A 158 -15.82 -1.80 -16.88
N ALA A 159 -16.21 -2.89 -16.23
CA ALA A 159 -15.34 -3.57 -15.27
C ALA A 159 -14.87 -4.92 -15.81
N ILE A 160 -13.60 -5.24 -15.56
CA ILE A 160 -12.97 -6.51 -15.94
C ILE A 160 -12.35 -7.12 -14.69
N LEU A 161 -12.75 -8.32 -14.33
CA LEU A 161 -12.21 -9.08 -13.20
C LEU A 161 -11.64 -10.42 -13.66
N GLY A 162 -10.51 -10.83 -13.09
CA GLY A 162 -9.86 -12.12 -13.32
C GLY A 162 -8.72 -12.07 -14.33
N THR A 163 -8.47 -10.95 -15.01
CA THR A 163 -7.33 -10.80 -15.95
C THR A 163 -5.99 -10.60 -15.24
N GLU A 164 -5.99 -10.12 -14.01
CA GLU A 164 -4.83 -9.97 -13.13
C GLU A 164 -4.12 -11.29 -12.84
N ASP A 165 -4.86 -12.39 -12.80
CA ASP A 165 -4.38 -13.72 -12.43
C ASP A 165 -4.06 -14.63 -13.62
N ILE A 166 -4.25 -14.15 -14.85
CA ILE A 166 -4.02 -14.93 -16.08
C ILE A 166 -2.55 -15.33 -16.21
N ARG A 167 -1.61 -14.46 -15.80
CA ARG A 167 -0.18 -14.64 -16.03
C ARG A 167 0.60 -14.80 -14.74
N ARG A 168 1.38 -15.89 -14.64
CA ARG A 168 2.39 -16.09 -13.60
C ARG A 168 3.76 -16.37 -14.26
N GLY A 169 4.61 -15.35 -14.29
CA GLY A 169 5.85 -15.41 -15.06
C GLY A 169 5.56 -15.56 -16.56
N TRP A 170 6.06 -16.63 -17.21
CA TRP A 170 5.81 -16.95 -18.61
C TRP A 170 4.54 -17.79 -18.84
N LEU A 171 3.99 -18.40 -17.75
CA LEU A 171 2.84 -19.30 -17.81
C LEU A 171 1.52 -18.53 -17.89
N ILE A 172 0.70 -18.85 -18.89
CA ILE A 172 -0.69 -18.38 -19.00
C ILE A 172 -1.59 -19.43 -18.36
N ARG A 173 -2.41 -19.03 -17.38
CA ARG A 173 -3.27 -19.93 -16.58
C ARG A 173 -4.73 -19.80 -17.01
N PRO A 174 -5.50 -20.90 -17.01
CA PRO A 174 -6.95 -20.85 -17.18
C PRO A 174 -7.55 -20.18 -15.94
N ARG A 175 -8.18 -19.03 -16.15
CA ARG A 175 -8.91 -18.29 -15.11
C ARG A 175 -10.25 -17.84 -15.65
N ARG A 176 -11.25 -17.79 -14.79
CA ARG A 176 -12.51 -17.16 -15.16
C ARG A 176 -12.31 -15.66 -15.27
N VAL A 177 -12.66 -15.11 -16.43
CA VAL A 177 -12.68 -13.66 -16.67
C VAL A 177 -14.12 -13.22 -16.84
N THR A 178 -14.50 -12.16 -16.17
CA THR A 178 -15.83 -11.57 -16.34
C THR A 178 -15.68 -10.11 -16.74
N VAL A 179 -16.40 -9.71 -17.77
CA VAL A 179 -16.52 -8.32 -18.21
C VAL A 179 -17.96 -7.88 -18.00
N ARG A 180 -18.14 -6.77 -17.30
CA ARG A 180 -19.47 -6.17 -17.04
C ARG A 180 -19.49 -4.75 -17.57
N CYS A 181 -20.45 -4.47 -18.45
CA CYS A 181 -20.70 -3.16 -19.02
C CYS A 181 -21.89 -2.53 -18.29
N GLY A 182 -21.70 -1.32 -17.79
CA GLY A 182 -22.78 -0.51 -17.21
C GLY A 182 -23.51 0.29 -18.28
N THR A 183 -24.57 0.99 -17.88
CA THR A 183 -25.37 1.86 -18.77
C THR A 183 -24.50 3.01 -19.33
N ALA A 184 -24.69 3.32 -20.60
CA ALA A 184 -24.00 4.43 -21.25
C ALA A 184 -24.35 5.77 -20.61
N LEU A 185 -23.35 6.58 -20.33
CA LEU A 185 -23.45 7.93 -19.77
C LEU A 185 -23.20 8.95 -20.86
N THR A 186 -24.08 9.95 -20.98
CA THR A 186 -23.94 11.06 -21.91
C THR A 186 -23.74 12.37 -21.16
N PHE A 187 -22.83 13.19 -21.65
CA PHE A 187 -22.54 14.49 -21.08
C PHE A 187 -22.76 15.57 -22.15
N PRO A 188 -23.41 16.69 -21.81
CA PRO A 188 -23.66 17.76 -22.77
C PRO A 188 -22.33 18.37 -23.24
N ARG A 189 -22.23 18.64 -24.53
CA ARG A 189 -21.09 19.41 -25.06
C ARG A 189 -21.16 20.84 -24.53
N PRO A 190 -20.07 21.41 -24.02
CA PRO A 190 -20.03 22.82 -23.67
C PRO A 190 -20.17 23.67 -24.92
N LEU A 191 -20.89 24.77 -24.81
CA LEU A 191 -21.09 25.72 -25.90
C LEU A 191 -19.77 26.44 -26.26
N ASP A 192 -18.90 26.63 -25.28
CA ASP A 192 -17.57 27.18 -25.46
C ASP A 192 -16.55 26.05 -25.79
N ARG A 193 -15.73 26.28 -26.81
CA ARG A 193 -14.76 25.24 -27.30
C ARG A 193 -13.63 24.91 -26.36
N GLU A 194 -13.44 25.62 -25.26
CA GLU A 194 -12.41 25.30 -24.28
C GLU A 194 -12.95 24.38 -23.17
N PRO A 195 -12.55 23.10 -23.14
CA PRO A 195 -12.92 22.21 -22.04
C PRO A 195 -12.24 22.73 -20.76
N ARG A 196 -13.02 23.19 -19.81
CA ARG A 196 -12.53 23.57 -18.48
C ARG A 196 -11.92 22.33 -17.86
N HIS A 197 -10.61 22.35 -17.55
CA HIS A 197 -9.87 21.21 -17.01
C HIS A 197 -10.56 20.53 -15.81
N GLY A 198 -11.23 21.31 -14.95
CA GLY A 198 -12.01 20.81 -13.84
C GLY A 198 -13.20 19.93 -14.25
N LEU A 199 -13.96 20.35 -15.28
CA LEU A 199 -15.13 19.60 -15.74
C LEU A 199 -14.75 18.22 -16.34
N ALA A 200 -13.65 18.15 -17.09
CA ALA A 200 -13.17 16.89 -17.64
C ALA A 200 -12.78 15.88 -16.54
N GLN A 201 -12.17 16.36 -15.46
CA GLN A 201 -11.83 15.50 -14.31
C GLN A 201 -13.10 15.10 -13.54
N GLU A 202 -14.06 15.99 -13.38
CA GLU A 202 -15.33 15.66 -12.73
C GLU A 202 -16.09 14.56 -13.47
N ILE A 203 -16.16 14.64 -14.82
CA ILE A 203 -16.76 13.60 -15.65
C ILE A 203 -15.99 12.29 -15.49
N ALA A 204 -14.65 12.32 -15.51
CA ALA A 204 -13.83 11.13 -15.31
C ALA A 204 -14.12 10.47 -13.96
N ASN A 205 -14.26 11.25 -12.89
CA ASN A 205 -14.59 10.75 -11.55
C ASN A 205 -16.00 10.12 -11.50
N ARG A 206 -17.00 10.75 -12.13
CA ARG A 206 -18.37 10.20 -12.20
C ARG A 206 -18.40 8.86 -12.95
N VAL A 207 -17.75 8.79 -14.11
CA VAL A 207 -17.63 7.55 -14.88
C VAL A 207 -16.90 6.49 -14.06
N TRP A 208 -15.85 6.88 -13.36
CA TRP A 208 -15.03 5.96 -12.56
C TRP A 208 -15.81 5.36 -11.39
N SER A 209 -16.66 6.14 -10.74
CA SER A 209 -17.58 5.64 -9.72
C SER A 209 -18.49 4.54 -10.26
N CYS A 210 -18.95 4.68 -11.52
CA CYS A 210 -19.73 3.63 -12.17
C CYS A 210 -18.88 2.40 -12.52
N VAL A 211 -17.62 2.58 -12.95
CA VAL A 211 -16.67 1.45 -13.16
C VAL A 211 -16.42 0.72 -11.85
N ALA A 212 -16.17 1.45 -10.76
CA ALA A 212 -15.95 0.89 -9.43
C ALA A 212 -17.16 0.07 -8.96
N LEU A 213 -18.38 0.59 -9.15
CA LEU A 213 -19.61 -0.12 -8.83
C LEU A 213 -19.72 -1.44 -9.63
N GLN A 214 -19.45 -1.41 -10.95
CA GLN A 214 -19.46 -2.64 -11.76
C GLN A 214 -18.38 -3.63 -11.30
N TRP A 215 -17.21 -3.12 -10.89
CA TRP A 215 -16.11 -3.91 -10.34
C TRP A 215 -16.49 -4.60 -9.03
N GLU A 216 -17.12 -3.88 -8.11
CA GLU A 216 -17.62 -4.42 -6.84
C GLU A 216 -18.68 -5.50 -7.07
N PHE A 217 -19.60 -5.30 -8.00
CA PHE A 217 -20.59 -6.31 -8.40
C PHE A 217 -19.97 -7.61 -8.94
N LEU A 218 -18.78 -7.54 -9.53
CA LEU A 218 -18.03 -8.71 -9.97
C LEU A 218 -17.30 -9.42 -8.82
N GLY A 219 -17.31 -8.87 -7.60
CA GLY A 219 -16.54 -9.35 -6.45
C GLY A 219 -15.13 -8.77 -6.40
N GLY A 220 -14.89 -7.63 -7.06
CA GLY A 220 -13.66 -6.86 -6.95
C GLY A 220 -13.52 -6.22 -5.58
N LEU A 221 -12.28 -5.92 -5.19
CA LEU A 221 -11.99 -5.34 -3.88
C LEU A 221 -12.42 -3.87 -3.82
N ALA A 222 -13.44 -3.57 -3.03
CA ALA A 222 -13.80 -2.21 -2.69
C ALA A 222 -12.65 -1.53 -1.90
N PRO A 223 -12.40 -0.24 -2.08
CA PRO A 223 -11.41 0.47 -1.27
C PRO A 223 -11.88 0.59 0.19
N ILE A 224 -10.92 0.70 1.11
CA ILE A 224 -11.23 1.07 2.50
C ILE A 224 -11.91 2.44 2.50
N ARG A 225 -13.08 2.52 3.10
CA ARG A 225 -13.92 3.74 3.21
C ARG A 225 -13.98 4.27 4.63
N ARG A 226 -13.95 3.37 5.63
CA ARG A 226 -14.06 3.73 7.05
C ARG A 226 -13.04 2.96 7.88
N ALA A 227 -12.35 3.68 8.77
CA ALA A 227 -11.33 3.11 9.64
C ALA A 227 -11.46 3.65 11.07
N VAL A 228 -11.13 2.80 12.05
CA VAL A 228 -10.94 3.20 13.45
C VAL A 228 -9.46 3.08 13.77
N VAL A 229 -8.84 4.15 14.26
CA VAL A 229 -7.44 4.17 14.69
C VAL A 229 -7.39 4.30 16.20
N ILE A 230 -6.98 3.25 16.89
CA ILE A 230 -6.95 3.15 18.36
C ILE A 230 -5.57 3.57 18.85
N GLY A 231 -5.51 4.73 19.49
CA GLY A 231 -4.29 5.34 20.01
C GLY A 231 -3.87 6.61 19.25
N ALA A 232 -4.08 7.77 19.86
CA ALA A 232 -3.72 9.09 19.34
C ALA A 232 -2.30 9.52 19.76
N GLY A 233 -1.33 8.62 19.67
CA GLY A 233 0.09 8.93 19.75
C GLY A 233 0.63 9.47 18.40
N SER A 234 1.96 9.72 18.29
CA SER A 234 2.57 10.26 17.07
C SER A 234 2.23 9.43 15.83
N TRP A 235 2.40 8.10 15.91
CA TRP A 235 2.18 7.24 14.75
C TRP A 235 0.69 7.01 14.45
N GLY A 236 -0.15 6.85 15.48
CA GLY A 236 -1.60 6.72 15.26
C GLY A 236 -2.20 7.97 14.63
N THR A 237 -1.80 9.16 15.09
CA THR A 237 -2.22 10.42 14.48
C THR A 237 -1.74 10.56 13.04
N ALA A 238 -0.48 10.15 12.75
CA ALA A 238 0.05 10.15 11.38
C ALA A 238 -0.73 9.19 10.46
N VAL A 239 -1.02 7.97 10.91
CA VAL A 239 -1.82 6.99 10.15
C VAL A 239 -3.24 7.49 9.91
N ALA A 240 -3.89 8.07 10.93
CA ALA A 240 -5.21 8.69 10.77
C ALA A 240 -5.19 9.82 9.74
N THR A 241 -4.15 10.65 9.75
CA THR A 241 -3.95 11.73 8.77
C THR A 241 -3.75 11.19 7.35
N LEU A 242 -2.91 10.16 7.18
CA LEU A 242 -2.65 9.54 5.88
C LEU A 242 -3.92 8.87 5.31
N LEU A 243 -4.66 8.14 6.13
CA LEU A 243 -5.92 7.54 5.73
C LEU A 243 -6.98 8.61 5.40
N GLY A 244 -7.09 9.68 6.18
CA GLY A 244 -7.97 10.81 5.90
C GLY A 244 -7.63 11.49 4.56
N ARG A 245 -6.34 11.69 4.24
CA ARG A 245 -5.89 12.18 2.92
C ARG A 245 -6.22 11.22 1.79
N ALA A 246 -6.28 9.93 2.08
CA ALA A 246 -6.72 8.90 1.12
C ALA A 246 -8.25 8.90 0.89
N GLY A 247 -9.01 9.80 1.49
CA GLY A 247 -10.47 9.87 1.41
C GLY A 247 -11.18 8.83 2.30
N VAL A 248 -10.48 8.27 3.29
CA VAL A 248 -11.08 7.36 4.29
C VAL A 248 -11.68 8.19 5.42
N THR A 249 -12.91 7.90 5.82
CA THR A 249 -13.49 8.43 7.07
C THR A 249 -12.83 7.73 8.23
N VAL A 250 -12.16 8.48 9.11
CA VAL A 250 -11.37 7.93 10.21
C VAL A 250 -11.91 8.40 11.55
N GLN A 251 -12.08 7.48 12.49
CA GLN A 251 -12.28 7.80 13.90
C GLN A 251 -10.98 7.54 14.65
N LEU A 252 -10.33 8.60 15.12
CA LEU A 252 -9.09 8.55 15.90
C LEU A 252 -9.42 8.50 17.39
N ILE A 253 -9.02 7.40 18.04
CA ILE A 253 -9.40 7.12 19.43
C ILE A 253 -8.31 7.56 20.39
N CYS A 254 -8.67 8.45 21.26
CA CYS A 254 -7.82 8.97 22.34
C CYS A 254 -7.96 8.14 23.62
N ARG A 255 -6.90 8.16 24.43
CA ARG A 255 -6.90 7.47 25.74
C ARG A 255 -7.76 8.16 26.79
N THR A 256 -7.88 9.49 26.72
CA THR A 256 -8.60 10.31 27.68
C THR A 256 -9.53 11.31 27.01
N ALA A 257 -10.63 11.65 27.66
CA ALA A 257 -11.57 12.66 27.18
C ALA A 257 -10.90 14.05 27.03
N GLY A 258 -9.96 14.41 27.91
CA GLY A 258 -9.20 15.66 27.79
C GLY A 258 -8.38 15.72 26.51
N GLN A 259 -7.65 14.65 26.16
CA GLN A 259 -6.93 14.56 24.89
C GLN A 259 -7.88 14.62 23.68
N ALA A 260 -9.03 13.95 23.76
CA ALA A 260 -10.01 13.96 22.67
C ALA A 260 -10.58 15.36 22.46
N HIS A 261 -10.92 16.07 23.53
CA HIS A 261 -11.44 17.44 23.48
C HIS A 261 -10.40 18.41 22.89
N GLU A 262 -9.15 18.37 23.37
CA GLU A 262 -8.06 19.21 22.87
C GLU A 262 -7.84 18.98 21.37
N LEU A 263 -7.68 17.72 20.98
CA LEU A 263 -7.40 17.35 19.61
C LEU A 263 -8.55 17.65 18.65
N SER A 264 -9.78 17.51 19.10
CA SER A 264 -11.00 17.88 18.36
C SER A 264 -11.09 19.39 18.13
N SER A 265 -10.77 20.18 19.16
CA SER A 265 -10.84 21.64 19.13
C SER A 265 -9.70 22.26 18.29
N LEU A 266 -8.47 21.81 18.48
CA LEU A 266 -7.28 22.36 17.80
C LEU A 266 -7.07 21.78 16.40
N ARG A 267 -7.66 20.64 16.10
CA ARG A 267 -7.41 19.87 14.86
C ARG A 267 -5.92 19.54 14.64
N THR A 268 -5.11 19.62 15.70
CA THR A 268 -3.66 19.36 15.68
C THR A 268 -3.27 18.66 16.96
N ASN A 269 -2.49 17.59 16.86
CA ASN A 269 -1.96 16.86 18.02
C ASN A 269 -0.65 17.51 18.48
N VAL A 270 -0.75 18.58 19.26
CA VAL A 270 0.40 19.39 19.66
C VAL A 270 1.47 18.58 20.41
N GLY A 271 1.05 17.64 21.27
CA GLY A 271 1.98 16.84 22.08
C GLY A 271 2.69 15.73 21.31
N TYR A 272 2.07 15.20 20.23
CA TYR A 272 2.56 14.00 19.57
C TYR A 272 2.87 14.16 18.08
N LEU A 273 2.21 15.11 17.38
CA LEU A 273 2.43 15.38 15.95
C LEU A 273 2.22 16.88 15.66
N PRO A 274 3.09 17.74 16.23
CA PRO A 274 2.94 19.20 16.11
C PRO A 274 2.99 19.65 14.66
N GLY A 275 2.23 20.69 14.33
CA GLY A 275 2.21 21.32 12.99
C GLY A 275 1.40 20.59 11.94
N ILE A 276 0.89 19.40 12.22
CA ILE A 276 0.07 18.63 11.28
C ILE A 276 -1.41 18.81 11.62
N VAL A 277 -2.16 19.38 10.68
CA VAL A 277 -3.62 19.54 10.78
C VAL A 277 -4.31 18.25 10.34
N LEU A 278 -5.27 17.78 11.14
CA LEU A 278 -6.10 16.63 10.80
C LEU A 278 -7.01 16.94 9.59
N PRO A 279 -7.09 16.07 8.58
CA PRO A 279 -8.07 16.20 7.49
C PRO A 279 -9.52 16.21 7.99
N ASP A 280 -10.42 16.83 7.24
CA ASP A 280 -11.85 16.95 7.62
C ASP A 280 -12.52 15.59 7.87
N GLY A 281 -12.12 14.56 7.11
CA GLY A 281 -12.62 13.18 7.27
C GLY A 281 -12.14 12.46 8.55
N VAL A 282 -11.30 13.10 9.39
CA VAL A 282 -10.84 12.53 10.65
C VAL A 282 -11.63 13.14 11.81
N THR A 283 -12.38 12.30 12.50
CA THR A 283 -13.07 12.62 13.76
C THR A 283 -12.26 12.09 14.94
N VAL A 284 -12.45 12.65 16.12
CA VAL A 284 -11.75 12.28 17.36
C VAL A 284 -12.76 11.85 18.40
N ALA A 285 -12.47 10.75 19.10
CA ALA A 285 -13.35 10.17 20.11
C ALA A 285 -12.58 9.45 21.22
N THR A 286 -13.27 9.01 22.24
CA THR A 286 -12.80 8.07 23.26
C THR A 286 -13.22 6.63 22.94
N ALA A 287 -12.73 5.65 23.70
CA ALA A 287 -12.98 4.24 23.40
C ALA A 287 -14.46 3.83 23.54
N ASP A 288 -15.18 4.46 24.43
CA ASP A 288 -16.63 4.28 24.67
C ASP A 288 -17.52 4.92 23.59
N GLU A 289 -16.95 5.81 22.75
CA GLU A 289 -17.65 6.50 21.66
C GLU A 289 -17.37 5.88 20.28
N ILE A 290 -16.72 4.70 20.22
CA ILE A 290 -16.40 4.08 18.92
C ILE A 290 -17.67 3.61 18.21
N ASP A 291 -17.85 4.10 17.00
CA ASP A 291 -18.89 3.62 16.09
C ASP A 291 -18.30 2.57 15.12
N TRP A 292 -18.65 1.32 15.35
CA TRP A 292 -18.21 0.17 14.56
C TRP A 292 -19.03 -0.09 13.29
N THR A 293 -20.04 0.74 13.02
CA THR A 293 -20.91 0.57 11.84
C THR A 293 -20.10 0.78 10.56
N ASP A 294 -20.15 -0.18 9.65
CA ASP A 294 -19.50 -0.15 8.34
C ASP A 294 -17.98 0.14 8.39
N VAL A 295 -17.30 -0.23 9.49
CA VAL A 295 -15.84 -0.11 9.61
C VAL A 295 -15.17 -1.21 8.79
N ASP A 296 -14.25 -0.82 7.89
CA ASP A 296 -13.50 -1.75 7.04
C ASP A 296 -12.21 -2.26 7.71
N VAL A 297 -11.64 -1.46 8.63
CA VAL A 297 -10.37 -1.79 9.31
C VAL A 297 -10.25 -1.12 10.67
N ALA A 298 -9.75 -1.88 11.67
CA ALA A 298 -9.26 -1.34 12.93
C ALA A 298 -7.73 -1.27 12.92
N CYS A 299 -7.16 -0.10 13.23
CA CYS A 299 -5.72 0.11 13.32
C CYS A 299 -5.32 0.23 14.78
N LEU A 300 -4.48 -0.68 15.29
CA LEU A 300 -4.01 -0.69 16.68
C LEU A 300 -2.68 0.07 16.78
N ALA A 301 -2.74 1.33 17.18
CA ALA A 301 -1.59 2.25 17.27
C ALA A 301 -1.16 2.51 18.72
N VAL A 302 -1.39 1.56 19.60
CA VAL A 302 -0.94 1.60 21.00
C VAL A 302 0.43 0.95 21.16
N PRO A 303 1.25 1.33 22.16
CA PRO A 303 2.49 0.63 22.48
C PRO A 303 2.24 -0.85 22.78
N SER A 304 3.22 -1.72 22.45
CA SER A 304 3.08 -3.17 22.65
C SER A 304 2.74 -3.57 24.08
N GLN A 305 3.18 -2.79 25.08
CA GLN A 305 2.86 -2.99 26.50
C GLN A 305 1.40 -2.69 26.85
N ALA A 306 0.78 -1.74 26.16
CA ALA A 306 -0.61 -1.35 26.39
C ALA A 306 -1.60 -2.20 25.56
N LEU A 307 -1.08 -2.99 24.61
CA LEU A 307 -1.90 -3.75 23.69
C LEU A 307 -2.80 -4.79 24.36
N PRO A 308 -2.34 -5.57 25.38
CA PRO A 308 -3.22 -6.52 26.08
C PRO A 308 -4.46 -5.85 26.67
N GLY A 309 -4.28 -4.81 27.47
CA GLY A 309 -5.39 -4.08 28.08
C GLY A 309 -6.31 -3.40 27.07
N ALA A 310 -5.75 -2.88 25.96
CA ALA A 310 -6.56 -2.33 24.88
C ALA A 310 -7.40 -3.41 24.19
N LEU A 311 -6.86 -4.59 23.96
CA LEU A 311 -7.59 -5.70 23.36
C LEU A 311 -8.66 -6.25 24.31
N GLU A 312 -8.37 -6.39 25.60
CA GLU A 312 -9.35 -6.82 26.62
C GLU A 312 -10.56 -5.88 26.66
N SER A 313 -10.33 -4.57 26.62
CA SER A 313 -11.42 -3.58 26.65
C SER A 313 -12.25 -3.54 25.38
N LEU A 314 -11.67 -3.92 24.23
CA LEU A 314 -12.30 -3.80 22.91
C LEU A 314 -12.81 -5.13 22.35
N ALA A 315 -12.40 -6.28 22.90
CA ALA A 315 -12.66 -7.60 22.34
C ALA A 315 -14.13 -7.89 22.09
N PHE A 316 -15.02 -7.43 22.96
CA PHE A 316 -16.47 -7.63 22.84
C PHE A 316 -17.15 -6.68 21.85
N HIS A 317 -16.46 -5.64 21.40
CA HIS A 317 -17.03 -4.59 20.55
C HIS A 317 -16.55 -4.68 19.11
N ILE A 318 -15.33 -5.21 18.88
CA ILE A 318 -14.76 -5.35 17.54
C ILE A 318 -15.52 -6.43 16.75
N PRO A 319 -16.12 -6.10 15.58
CA PRO A 319 -16.81 -7.08 14.73
C PRO A 319 -15.93 -8.29 14.40
N GLN A 320 -16.53 -9.50 14.37
CA GLN A 320 -15.76 -10.76 14.23
C GLN A 320 -14.92 -10.85 12.97
N ASP A 321 -15.44 -10.34 11.84
CA ASP A 321 -14.76 -10.40 10.54
C ASP A 321 -13.92 -9.17 10.21
N LEU A 322 -13.85 -8.20 11.13
CA LEU A 322 -13.13 -6.96 10.89
C LEU A 322 -11.62 -7.20 10.82
N GLY A 323 -11.00 -6.75 9.73
CA GLY A 323 -9.56 -6.78 9.57
C GLY A 323 -8.83 -5.84 10.54
N VAL A 324 -7.69 -6.29 11.08
CA VAL A 324 -6.91 -5.53 12.06
C VAL A 324 -5.52 -5.23 11.51
N LEU A 325 -5.15 -3.94 11.49
CA LEU A 325 -3.79 -3.47 11.20
C LEU A 325 -3.06 -3.18 12.50
N VAL A 326 -2.02 -3.94 12.79
CA VAL A 326 -1.15 -3.76 13.95
C VAL A 326 -0.02 -2.79 13.61
N LEU A 327 0.10 -1.74 14.41
CA LEU A 327 1.09 -0.67 14.22
C LEU A 327 2.16 -0.66 15.33
N SER A 328 2.00 -1.49 16.36
CA SER A 328 2.97 -1.66 17.44
C SER A 328 4.24 -2.34 16.93
N LYS A 329 5.41 -1.82 17.29
CA LYS A 329 6.72 -2.35 16.88
C LYS A 329 7.50 -2.93 18.08
N GLY A 330 6.90 -3.90 18.78
CA GLY A 330 7.48 -4.52 19.96
C GLY A 330 6.98 -5.94 20.17
N LEU A 331 7.49 -6.60 21.21
CA LEU A 331 6.98 -7.87 21.71
C LEU A 331 6.14 -7.64 22.98
N VAL A 332 5.17 -8.49 23.20
CA VAL A 332 4.26 -8.42 24.35
C VAL A 332 4.80 -9.31 25.47
N ALA A 333 5.00 -8.71 26.65
CA ALA A 333 5.44 -9.42 27.84
C ALA A 333 4.29 -10.31 28.41
N PRO A 334 4.59 -11.35 29.24
CA PRO A 334 5.93 -11.84 29.56
C PRO A 334 6.54 -12.74 28.49
N ALA A 335 5.73 -13.44 27.70
CA ALA A 335 6.14 -14.53 26.81
C ALA A 335 6.80 -14.07 25.48
N GLY A 336 6.96 -12.78 25.25
CA GLY A 336 7.54 -12.29 23.99
C GLY A 336 6.71 -12.63 22.75
N VAL A 337 5.38 -12.60 22.89
CA VAL A 337 4.44 -12.84 21.80
C VAL A 337 4.43 -11.63 20.86
N SER A 338 4.33 -11.87 19.56
CA SER A 338 4.17 -10.77 18.62
C SER A 338 2.77 -10.15 18.73
N PRO A 339 2.63 -8.84 18.50
CA PRO A 339 1.33 -8.15 18.58
C PRO A 339 0.26 -8.75 17.66
N SER A 340 0.62 -9.15 16.45
CA SER A 340 -0.30 -9.81 15.51
C SER A 340 -0.81 -11.16 16.04
N ARG A 341 0.07 -11.92 16.68
CA ARG A 341 -0.30 -13.19 17.32
C ARG A 341 -1.24 -12.98 18.50
N LEU A 342 -0.97 -11.99 19.36
CA LEU A 342 -1.86 -11.63 20.45
C LEU A 342 -3.26 -11.26 19.95
N VAL A 343 -3.35 -10.49 18.85
CA VAL A 343 -4.63 -10.14 18.22
C VAL A 343 -5.40 -11.40 17.82
N LEU A 344 -4.74 -12.36 17.17
CA LEU A 344 -5.36 -13.62 16.75
C LEU A 344 -5.79 -14.49 17.96
N ASP A 345 -4.98 -14.52 19.01
CA ASP A 345 -5.29 -15.29 20.22
C ASP A 345 -6.45 -14.67 21.02
N THR A 346 -6.59 -13.36 21.00
CA THR A 346 -7.64 -12.64 21.77
C THR A 346 -8.94 -12.48 20.97
N LEU A 347 -8.84 -12.12 19.70
CA LEU A 347 -9.99 -11.75 18.88
C LEU A 347 -10.43 -12.86 17.91
N GLY A 348 -9.73 -14.00 17.87
CA GLY A 348 -10.01 -15.11 16.97
C GLY A 348 -9.50 -14.90 15.54
N SER A 349 -9.85 -15.85 14.66
CA SER A 349 -9.40 -15.85 13.26
C SER A 349 -10.01 -14.71 12.47
N ARG A 350 -9.17 -13.83 11.94
CA ARG A 350 -9.53 -12.65 11.14
C ARG A 350 -8.37 -12.21 10.26
N PRO A 351 -8.58 -11.33 9.25
CA PRO A 351 -7.46 -10.71 8.54
C PRO A 351 -6.62 -9.84 9.49
N VAL A 352 -5.33 -10.16 9.62
CA VAL A 352 -4.38 -9.37 10.42
C VAL A 352 -3.22 -8.95 9.53
N ALA A 353 -2.83 -7.69 9.65
CA ALA A 353 -1.67 -7.13 8.97
C ALA A 353 -0.79 -6.35 9.94
N CYS A 354 0.49 -6.20 9.61
CA CYS A 354 1.37 -5.23 10.26
C CYS A 354 2.02 -4.28 9.24
N LEU A 355 2.61 -3.20 9.75
CA LEU A 355 3.27 -2.17 8.94
C LEU A 355 4.74 -2.06 9.34
N GLY A 356 5.64 -2.30 8.38
CA GLY A 356 7.09 -2.09 8.51
C GLY A 356 7.58 -1.00 7.56
N GLY A 357 8.84 -0.60 7.74
CA GLY A 357 9.53 0.32 6.84
C GLY A 357 9.84 1.69 7.44
N PRO A 358 10.70 2.49 6.75
CA PRO A 358 11.13 3.80 7.18
C PRO A 358 9.97 4.81 7.13
N ALA A 359 9.36 5.04 8.27
CA ALA A 359 8.18 5.88 8.39
C ALA A 359 8.16 6.61 9.75
N HIS A 360 8.92 7.71 9.85
CA HIS A 360 8.82 8.64 10.98
C HIS A 360 7.54 9.47 10.84
N ALA A 361 6.79 9.62 11.93
CA ALA A 361 5.43 10.15 11.90
C ALA A 361 5.29 11.50 11.18
N VAL A 362 6.07 12.51 11.56
CA VAL A 362 6.04 13.84 10.95
C VAL A 362 6.46 13.77 9.49
N GLU A 363 7.60 13.14 9.22
CA GLU A 363 8.18 13.06 7.88
C GLU A 363 7.27 12.30 6.91
N SER A 364 6.60 11.24 7.39
CA SER A 364 5.66 10.46 6.59
C SER A 364 4.49 11.28 6.08
N VAL A 365 4.03 12.23 6.89
CA VAL A 365 2.90 13.11 6.54
C VAL A 365 3.34 14.28 5.67
N GLU A 366 4.55 14.83 5.89
CA GLU A 366 5.05 16.01 5.16
C GLU A 366 5.73 15.67 3.84
N ARG A 367 6.52 14.59 3.83
CA ARG A 367 7.43 14.26 2.69
C ARG A 367 7.15 12.88 2.08
N GLY A 368 6.24 12.12 2.69
CA GLY A 368 6.01 10.73 2.33
C GLY A 368 6.95 9.76 3.06
N ALA A 369 6.70 8.49 2.86
CA ALA A 369 7.46 7.38 3.44
C ALA A 369 7.46 6.18 2.49
N SER A 370 8.22 5.15 2.84
CA SER A 370 8.13 3.84 2.19
C SER A 370 7.76 2.80 3.22
N VAL A 371 6.62 2.13 3.02
CA VAL A 371 6.12 1.13 3.96
C VAL A 371 5.87 -0.22 3.29
N THR A 372 6.05 -1.28 4.06
CA THR A 372 5.67 -2.64 3.69
C THR A 372 4.48 -3.06 4.54
N VAL A 373 3.36 -3.33 3.90
CA VAL A 373 2.17 -3.92 4.54
C VAL A 373 2.29 -5.43 4.45
N ALA A 374 2.41 -6.11 5.57
CA ALA A 374 2.51 -7.55 5.61
C ALA A 374 1.25 -8.20 6.18
N SER A 375 0.72 -9.20 5.46
CA SER A 375 -0.41 -10.03 5.89
C SER A 375 -0.39 -11.37 5.15
N PRO A 376 -0.72 -12.49 5.81
CA PRO A 376 -0.99 -13.75 5.11
C PRO A 376 -2.17 -13.63 4.14
N ASP A 377 -3.12 -12.73 4.41
CA ASP A 377 -4.19 -12.36 3.49
C ASP A 377 -3.71 -11.26 2.54
N LEU A 378 -3.30 -11.67 1.33
CA LEU A 378 -2.85 -10.74 0.28
C LEU A 378 -3.91 -9.72 -0.16
N LYS A 379 -5.19 -10.06 -0.06
CA LYS A 379 -6.26 -9.12 -0.40
C LYS A 379 -6.31 -7.99 0.62
N PHE A 380 -6.27 -8.34 1.89
CA PHE A 380 -6.22 -7.37 2.98
C PHE A 380 -4.95 -6.50 2.92
N ALA A 381 -3.79 -7.11 2.67
CA ALA A 381 -2.55 -6.35 2.45
C ALA A 381 -2.67 -5.37 1.27
N ALA A 382 -3.30 -5.80 0.16
CA ALA A 382 -3.50 -4.96 -1.02
C ALA A 382 -4.47 -3.79 -0.76
N LEU A 383 -5.53 -4.00 0.02
CA LEU A 383 -6.48 -2.97 0.45
C LEU A 383 -5.77 -1.86 1.24
N LEU A 384 -5.04 -2.26 2.28
CA LEU A 384 -4.27 -1.36 3.13
C LEU A 384 -3.18 -0.61 2.34
N SER A 385 -2.39 -1.34 1.55
CA SER A 385 -1.34 -0.76 0.70
C SER A 385 -1.91 0.27 -0.28
N SER A 386 -3.10 0.03 -0.84
CA SER A 386 -3.79 1.00 -1.70
C SER A 386 -4.19 2.26 -0.94
N ALA A 387 -4.74 2.12 0.29
CA ALA A 387 -5.10 3.25 1.12
C ALA A 387 -3.86 4.12 1.46
N PHE A 388 -2.75 3.50 1.86
CA PHE A 388 -1.50 4.22 2.13
C PHE A 388 -0.94 4.94 0.90
N ARG A 389 -0.99 4.31 -0.29
CA ARG A 389 -0.55 4.98 -1.54
C ARG A 389 -1.40 6.20 -1.87
N ARG A 390 -2.72 6.12 -1.71
CA ARG A 390 -3.62 7.28 -1.88
C ARG A 390 -3.34 8.38 -0.84
N GLY A 391 -2.91 7.99 0.36
CA GLY A 391 -2.48 8.92 1.41
C GLY A 391 -1.12 9.58 1.19
N GLY A 392 -0.42 9.27 0.07
CA GLY A 392 0.87 9.88 -0.28
C GLY A 392 2.11 9.09 0.16
N VAL A 393 1.95 7.82 0.55
CA VAL A 393 3.04 6.95 1.00
C VAL A 393 3.32 5.87 -0.04
N THR A 394 4.60 5.65 -0.38
CA THR A 394 4.99 4.48 -1.18
C THR A 394 4.74 3.22 -0.36
N SER A 395 4.00 2.25 -0.92
CA SER A 395 3.63 1.05 -0.21
C SER A 395 3.76 -0.20 -1.08
N GLU A 396 4.36 -1.24 -0.52
CA GLU A 396 4.44 -2.59 -1.08
C GLU A 396 3.77 -3.61 -0.14
N THR A 397 3.51 -4.81 -0.65
CA THR A 397 2.86 -5.88 0.12
C THR A 397 3.79 -7.06 0.32
N SER A 398 3.68 -7.72 1.47
CA SER A 398 4.38 -8.95 1.81
C SER A 398 3.42 -9.98 2.40
N VAL A 399 3.71 -11.26 2.26
CA VAL A 399 3.04 -12.35 2.99
C VAL A 399 3.74 -12.67 4.30
N ASP A 400 4.94 -12.16 4.50
CA ASP A 400 5.78 -12.43 5.66
C ASP A 400 5.44 -11.51 6.83
N LEU A 401 4.30 -11.78 7.46
CA LEU A 401 3.83 -11.04 8.64
C LEU A 401 4.85 -11.09 9.79
N VAL A 402 5.37 -12.29 10.07
CA VAL A 402 6.33 -12.54 11.15
C VAL A 402 7.64 -11.78 10.90
N GLY A 403 8.16 -11.85 9.68
CA GLY A 403 9.42 -11.20 9.34
C GLY A 403 9.35 -9.68 9.41
N VAL A 404 8.29 -9.07 8.88
CA VAL A 404 8.11 -7.61 8.92
C VAL A 404 7.90 -7.10 10.35
N GLU A 405 7.12 -7.81 11.16
CA GLU A 405 6.88 -7.45 12.55
C GLU A 405 8.17 -7.54 13.39
N LEU A 406 8.93 -8.65 13.27
CA LEU A 406 10.19 -8.83 13.97
C LEU A 406 11.31 -7.92 13.46
N ALA A 407 11.32 -7.54 12.19
CA ALA A 407 12.22 -6.52 11.66
C ALA A 407 12.00 -5.15 12.33
N GLY A 408 10.74 -4.79 12.61
CA GLY A 408 10.38 -3.61 13.38
C GLY A 408 10.88 -3.65 14.84
N VAL A 409 10.86 -4.82 15.48
CA VAL A 409 11.47 -5.05 16.80
C VAL A 409 12.99 -4.92 16.73
N ALA A 410 13.60 -5.57 15.76
CA ALA A 410 15.05 -5.61 15.56
C ALA A 410 15.65 -4.21 15.37
N LYS A 411 15.02 -3.37 14.53
CA LYS A 411 15.52 -2.02 14.30
C LYS A 411 15.46 -1.15 15.56
N ASN A 412 14.44 -1.31 16.41
CA ASN A 412 14.32 -0.58 17.68
C ASN A 412 15.43 -0.99 18.65
N ALA A 413 15.69 -2.29 18.79
CA ALA A 413 16.78 -2.83 19.62
C ALA A 413 18.16 -2.40 19.09
N ALA A 414 18.38 -2.50 17.78
CA ALA A 414 19.64 -2.08 17.15
C ALA A 414 19.89 -0.57 17.27
N ALA A 415 18.84 0.26 17.18
CA ALA A 415 18.96 1.70 17.39
C ALA A 415 19.32 2.07 18.84
N LEU A 416 18.80 1.35 19.83
CA LEU A 416 19.20 1.49 21.24
C LEU A 416 20.68 1.16 21.41
N ALA A 417 21.14 0.03 20.83
CA ALA A 417 22.54 -0.38 20.87
C ALA A 417 23.47 0.63 20.17
N ALA A 418 23.06 1.14 19.00
CA ALA A 418 23.79 2.18 18.30
C ALA A 418 23.97 3.44 19.16
N GLY A 419 22.88 3.91 19.79
CA GLY A 419 22.91 5.08 20.69
C GLY A 419 23.85 4.88 21.86
N ALA A 420 23.77 3.71 22.52
CA ALA A 420 24.62 3.38 23.67
C ALA A 420 26.12 3.32 23.32
N ALA A 421 26.47 3.01 22.06
CA ALA A 421 27.87 2.94 21.60
C ALA A 421 28.36 4.22 20.90
N LEU A 422 27.47 5.19 20.62
CA LEU A 422 27.77 6.32 19.72
C LEU A 422 28.88 7.24 20.23
N ALA A 423 29.01 7.41 21.54
CA ALA A 423 30.08 8.18 22.15
C ALA A 423 31.50 7.65 21.81
N HIS A 424 31.61 6.37 21.38
CA HIS A 424 32.85 5.75 20.94
C HIS A 424 33.03 5.76 19.41
N GLY A 425 32.23 6.56 18.72
CA GLY A 425 32.28 6.81 17.29
C GLY A 425 31.35 5.89 16.46
N PRO A 426 31.17 6.27 15.17
CA PRO A 426 30.24 5.59 14.26
C PRO A 426 30.54 4.10 14.05
N ASN A 427 31.84 3.71 14.07
CA ASN A 427 32.22 2.30 13.92
C ASN A 427 31.74 1.46 15.10
N ALA A 428 31.85 1.96 16.33
CA ALA A 428 31.36 1.27 17.52
C ALA A 428 29.83 1.15 17.49
N ALA A 429 29.13 2.24 17.15
CA ALA A 429 27.68 2.27 16.99
C ALA A 429 27.19 1.26 15.93
N GLY A 430 27.83 1.26 14.76
CA GLY A 430 27.51 0.32 13.68
C GLY A 430 27.76 -1.16 14.06
N ALA A 431 28.87 -1.42 14.76
CA ALA A 431 29.19 -2.78 15.23
C ALA A 431 28.20 -3.27 16.30
N ALA A 432 27.78 -2.42 17.22
CA ALA A 432 26.79 -2.75 18.25
C ALA A 432 25.42 -3.01 17.63
N ALA A 433 24.94 -2.11 16.78
CA ALA A 433 23.67 -2.25 16.07
C ALA A 433 23.65 -3.53 15.21
N GLY A 434 24.72 -3.76 14.43
CA GLY A 434 24.81 -4.91 13.52
C GLY A 434 24.76 -6.25 14.24
N ARG A 435 25.41 -6.39 15.41
CA ARG A 435 25.35 -7.60 16.22
C ARG A 435 23.95 -7.89 16.74
N VAL A 436 23.31 -6.91 17.37
CA VAL A 436 21.94 -7.06 17.88
C VAL A 436 20.97 -7.37 16.74
N TYR A 437 21.10 -6.67 15.61
CA TYR A 437 20.25 -6.90 14.44
C TYR A 437 20.42 -8.32 13.86
N ALA A 438 21.65 -8.83 13.79
CA ALA A 438 21.92 -10.18 13.31
C ALA A 438 21.33 -11.27 14.23
N GLU A 439 21.40 -11.07 15.56
CA GLU A 439 20.77 -11.97 16.54
C GLU A 439 19.24 -11.94 16.42
N CYS A 440 18.63 -10.77 16.24
CA CYS A 440 17.21 -10.63 15.96
C CYS A 440 16.80 -11.34 14.66
N HIS A 441 17.63 -11.25 13.60
CA HIS A 441 17.40 -11.97 12.35
C HIS A 441 17.43 -13.48 12.55
N ALA A 442 18.39 -13.99 13.31
CA ALA A 442 18.46 -15.42 13.63
C ALA A 442 17.20 -15.90 14.38
N PHE A 443 16.73 -15.12 15.34
CA PHE A 443 15.49 -15.37 16.07
C PHE A 443 14.25 -15.34 15.15
N ALA A 444 14.16 -14.36 14.26
CA ALA A 444 13.07 -14.26 13.30
C ALA A 444 13.04 -15.45 12.33
N ARG A 445 14.21 -15.88 11.83
CA ARG A 445 14.32 -17.06 10.98
C ARG A 445 13.87 -18.33 11.68
N ALA A 446 14.20 -18.50 12.94
CA ALA A 446 13.72 -19.63 13.75
C ALA A 446 12.20 -19.65 13.91
N ARG A 447 11.53 -18.49 13.74
CA ARG A 447 10.08 -18.33 13.74
C ARG A 447 9.45 -18.34 12.33
N GLY A 448 10.22 -18.66 11.30
CA GLY A 448 9.73 -18.81 9.91
C GLY A 448 9.77 -17.53 9.08
N ALA A 449 10.42 -16.45 9.56
CA ALA A 449 10.56 -15.21 8.80
C ALA A 449 11.46 -15.39 7.56
N GLY A 450 11.08 -14.72 6.47
CA GLY A 450 11.89 -14.60 5.27
C GLY A 450 13.05 -13.62 5.44
N ALA A 451 14.18 -13.88 4.76
CA ALA A 451 15.33 -12.99 4.80
C ALA A 451 15.04 -11.61 4.19
N GLU A 452 14.16 -11.54 3.21
CA GLU A 452 13.81 -10.31 2.48
C GLU A 452 13.22 -9.22 3.39
N SER A 453 12.43 -9.62 4.41
CA SER A 453 11.87 -8.68 5.39
C SER A 453 12.93 -7.95 6.20
N PHE A 454 14.08 -8.60 6.45
CA PHE A 454 15.21 -8.01 7.18
C PHE A 454 16.15 -7.20 6.28
N THR A 455 16.36 -7.62 5.04
CA THR A 455 17.30 -6.96 4.11
C THR A 455 16.64 -5.84 3.29
N GLY A 456 15.32 -5.82 3.20
CA GLY A 456 14.51 -4.85 2.47
C GLY A 456 14.16 -3.60 3.27
N PRO A 457 13.18 -2.80 2.74
CA PRO A 457 12.73 -1.55 3.36
C PRO A 457 12.21 -1.74 4.79
N ALA A 458 11.49 -2.84 5.07
CA ALA A 458 10.90 -3.11 6.39
C ALA A 458 11.95 -3.31 7.49
N GLY A 459 13.12 -3.84 7.15
CA GLY A 459 14.21 -4.13 8.08
C GLY A 459 15.37 -3.14 7.95
N ALA A 460 16.32 -3.41 7.05
CA ALA A 460 17.53 -2.61 6.89
C ALA A 460 17.21 -1.15 6.57
N GLY A 461 16.21 -0.87 5.73
CA GLY A 461 15.77 0.49 5.42
C GLY A 461 15.28 1.26 6.66
N ASP A 462 14.41 0.64 7.48
CA ASP A 462 13.89 1.27 8.71
C ASP A 462 14.99 1.40 9.79
N LEU A 463 15.95 0.45 9.86
CA LEU A 463 17.10 0.55 10.74
C LEU A 463 17.96 1.77 10.40
N VAL A 464 18.34 1.91 9.12
CA VAL A 464 19.17 3.04 8.66
C VAL A 464 18.47 4.37 8.93
N ALA A 465 17.20 4.50 8.59
CA ALA A 465 16.41 5.70 8.86
C ALA A 465 16.35 6.02 10.36
N THR A 466 16.18 4.99 11.21
CA THR A 466 16.07 5.16 12.67
C THR A 466 17.40 5.57 13.31
N VAL A 467 18.52 5.02 12.85
CA VAL A 467 19.86 5.35 13.39
C VAL A 467 20.31 6.76 12.93
N LEU A 468 19.99 7.14 11.69
CA LEU A 468 20.33 8.46 11.17
C LEU A 468 19.47 9.58 11.78
N ALA A 469 18.23 9.30 12.17
CA ALA A 469 17.33 10.30 12.72
C ALA A 469 17.81 10.81 14.10
N ALA A 470 18.22 12.08 14.17
CA ALA A 470 18.65 12.71 15.42
C ALA A 470 17.58 12.70 16.53
N HIS A 471 16.31 12.72 16.13
CA HIS A 471 15.15 12.71 17.01
C HIS A 471 14.63 11.28 17.34
N SER A 472 15.35 10.23 16.91
CA SER A 472 14.99 8.85 17.21
C SER A 472 15.02 8.60 18.72
N ARG A 473 13.84 8.33 19.31
CA ARG A 473 13.69 8.08 20.75
C ARG A 473 14.53 6.89 21.22
N ASN A 474 14.57 5.80 20.45
CA ASN A 474 15.32 4.60 20.80
C ASN A 474 16.84 4.85 20.76
N ARG A 475 17.34 5.59 19.76
CA ARG A 475 18.75 5.98 19.70
C ARG A 475 19.11 6.90 20.87
N ARG A 476 18.29 7.95 21.13
CA ARG A 476 18.51 8.88 22.25
C ARG A 476 18.44 8.18 23.62
N ALA A 477 17.56 7.20 23.78
CA ALA A 477 17.53 6.39 25.00
C ALA A 477 18.85 5.63 25.20
N GLY A 478 19.45 5.09 24.13
CA GLY A 478 20.78 4.49 24.18
C GLY A 478 21.87 5.46 24.58
N GLU A 479 21.87 6.68 24.02
CA GLU A 479 22.80 7.76 24.39
C GLU A 479 22.70 8.12 25.88
N LEU A 480 21.48 8.19 26.41
CA LEU A 480 21.23 8.47 27.84
C LEU A 480 21.65 7.31 28.75
N LEU A 481 21.41 6.04 28.33
CA LEU A 481 21.94 4.86 29.04
C LEU A 481 23.46 4.90 29.14
N ALA A 482 24.15 5.27 28.05
CA ALA A 482 25.61 5.42 28.02
C ALA A 482 26.12 6.51 29.00
N GLN A 483 25.29 7.49 29.32
CA GLN A 483 25.56 8.51 30.34
C GLN A 483 25.23 8.07 31.76
N GLY A 484 24.81 6.82 31.95
CA GLY A 484 24.44 6.24 33.26
C GLY A 484 23.04 6.63 33.75
N ARG A 485 22.18 7.18 32.90
CA ARG A 485 20.80 7.51 33.28
C ARG A 485 19.98 6.23 33.44
N SER A 486 19.15 6.21 34.48
CA SER A 486 18.18 5.15 34.73
C SER A 486 17.01 5.20 33.72
N PRO A 487 16.29 4.10 33.49
CA PRO A 487 15.11 4.08 32.64
C PRO A 487 14.04 5.12 33.02
N ALA A 488 13.85 5.39 34.31
CA ALA A 488 12.92 6.42 34.78
C ALA A 488 13.35 7.82 34.37
N GLU A 489 14.62 8.19 34.61
CA GLU A 489 15.17 9.48 34.18
C GLU A 489 15.14 9.67 32.65
N ILE A 490 15.33 8.57 31.89
CA ILE A 490 15.24 8.61 30.42
C ILE A 490 13.82 8.94 29.97
N LEU A 491 12.83 8.37 30.64
CA LEU A 491 11.42 8.66 30.35
C LEU A 491 11.08 10.12 30.62
N ASP A 492 11.55 10.67 31.73
CA ASP A 492 11.36 12.08 32.09
C ASP A 492 12.00 13.03 31.07
N VAL A 493 13.23 12.73 30.64
CA VAL A 493 13.96 13.54 29.63
C VAL A 493 13.31 13.48 28.25
N LEU A 494 12.81 12.32 27.83
CA LEU A 494 12.25 12.15 26.49
C LEU A 494 10.76 12.52 26.39
N GLY A 495 10.04 12.58 27.52
CA GLY A 495 8.61 12.89 27.59
C GLY A 495 7.69 11.87 26.90
N GLN A 496 8.27 10.89 26.21
CA GLN A 496 7.58 9.83 25.48
C GLN A 496 8.35 8.52 25.63
N VAL A 497 7.62 7.41 25.63
CA VAL A 497 8.17 6.06 25.85
C VAL A 497 9.06 5.62 24.69
N PRO A 498 10.37 5.36 24.90
CA PRO A 498 11.21 4.65 23.93
C PRO A 498 10.94 3.15 24.03
N GLU A 499 10.24 2.59 23.04
CA GLU A 499 9.81 1.18 23.08
C GLU A 499 10.95 0.19 23.35
N ALA A 500 12.15 0.47 22.80
CA ALA A 500 13.30 -0.44 22.93
C ALA A 500 13.69 -0.72 24.39
N LEU A 501 13.54 0.23 25.32
CA LEU A 501 13.89 0.00 26.72
C LEU A 501 13.10 -1.16 27.35
N TYR A 502 11.85 -1.32 26.94
CA TYR A 502 10.97 -2.37 27.47
C TYR A 502 10.99 -3.63 26.63
N VAL A 503 11.16 -3.47 25.33
CA VAL A 503 11.10 -4.58 24.37
C VAL A 503 12.38 -5.41 24.40
N VAL A 504 13.55 -4.79 24.59
CA VAL A 504 14.84 -5.51 24.59
C VAL A 504 14.94 -6.56 25.68
N PRO A 505 14.55 -6.31 26.94
CA PRO A 505 14.48 -7.36 27.95
C PRO A 505 13.53 -8.52 27.64
N VAL A 506 12.37 -8.22 27.05
CA VAL A 506 11.40 -9.23 26.62
C VAL A 506 11.96 -10.05 25.46
N LEU A 507 12.59 -9.39 24.50
CA LEU A 507 13.24 -10.02 23.36
C LEU A 507 14.37 -10.97 23.78
N ALA A 508 15.23 -10.54 24.70
CA ALA A 508 16.34 -11.37 25.23
C ALA A 508 15.81 -12.65 25.88
N ARG A 509 14.78 -12.56 26.72
CA ARG A 509 14.11 -13.73 27.32
C ARG A 509 13.51 -14.65 26.27
N ALA A 510 12.77 -14.09 25.28
CA ALA A 510 12.16 -14.88 24.22
C ALA A 510 13.20 -15.59 23.33
N MET A 511 14.38 -15.00 23.13
CA MET A 511 15.49 -15.64 22.45
C MET A 511 16.09 -16.77 23.27
N ASP A 512 16.27 -16.58 24.57
CA ASP A 512 16.79 -17.61 25.48
C ASP A 512 15.85 -18.83 25.55
N GLU A 513 14.53 -18.60 25.67
CA GLU A 513 13.50 -19.65 25.65
C GLU A 513 13.46 -20.40 24.32
N ALA A 514 13.74 -19.70 23.19
CA ALA A 514 13.85 -20.31 21.88
C ALA A 514 15.21 -21.00 21.61
N GLY A 515 16.15 -21.00 22.59
CA GLY A 515 17.48 -21.58 22.44
C GLY A 515 18.40 -20.82 21.47
N ILE A 516 18.10 -19.55 21.19
CA ILE A 516 18.90 -18.71 20.28
C ILE A 516 20.07 -18.07 21.05
N LYS A 517 21.29 -18.28 20.54
CA LYS A 517 22.48 -17.62 21.10
C LYS A 517 22.48 -16.14 20.75
N ALA A 518 22.12 -15.28 21.72
CA ALA A 518 22.00 -13.86 21.56
C ALA A 518 22.75 -13.06 22.66
N PRO A 519 24.10 -13.18 22.74
CA PRO A 519 24.87 -12.51 23.78
C PRO A 519 24.77 -10.99 23.73
N ALA A 520 24.80 -10.37 22.54
CA ALA A 520 24.72 -8.91 22.42
C ALA A 520 23.36 -8.37 22.85
N THR A 521 22.27 -9.06 22.51
CA THR A 521 20.91 -8.68 22.92
C THR A 521 20.71 -8.88 24.44
N ARG A 522 21.28 -9.94 25.03
CA ARG A 522 21.24 -10.19 26.47
C ARG A 522 21.99 -9.13 27.26
N GLU A 523 23.20 -8.76 26.80
CA GLU A 523 23.99 -7.69 27.40
C GLU A 523 23.29 -6.33 27.28
N LEU A 524 22.67 -6.05 26.13
CA LEU A 524 21.88 -4.85 25.92
C LEU A 524 20.65 -4.81 26.85
N ALA A 525 20.01 -5.96 27.09
CA ALA A 525 18.92 -6.08 28.05
C ALA A 525 19.40 -5.79 29.49
N ALA A 526 20.56 -6.31 29.89
CA ALA A 526 21.14 -6.03 31.19
C ALA A 526 21.49 -4.54 31.38
N LEU A 527 21.95 -3.86 30.32
CA LEU A 527 22.16 -2.42 30.31
C LEU A 527 20.83 -1.66 30.44
N ALA A 528 19.81 -2.04 29.67
CA ALA A 528 18.49 -1.38 29.69
C ALA A 528 17.76 -1.56 31.04
N GLU A 529 18.02 -2.63 31.76
CA GLU A 529 17.49 -2.89 33.10
C GLU A 529 18.35 -2.32 34.23
N GLY A 530 19.47 -1.65 33.93
CA GLY A 530 20.40 -1.11 34.92
C GLY A 530 21.23 -2.16 35.66
N ARG A 531 21.23 -3.44 35.21
CA ARG A 531 22.01 -4.54 35.79
C ARG A 531 23.45 -4.59 35.29
N MET A 532 23.79 -3.79 34.28
CA MET A 532 25.13 -3.65 33.71
C MET A 532 25.45 -2.16 33.50
N ALA A 533 26.65 -1.73 33.89
CA ALA A 533 27.12 -0.38 33.62
C ALA A 533 27.48 -0.20 32.13
N ALA A 534 27.29 1.00 31.60
CA ALA A 534 27.58 1.31 30.20
C ALA A 534 29.04 1.03 29.79
N GLU A 535 29.99 1.37 30.67
CA GLU A 535 31.42 1.09 30.45
C GLU A 535 31.72 -0.40 30.33
N GLN A 536 31.08 -1.23 31.17
CA GLN A 536 31.22 -2.67 31.15
C GLN A 536 30.63 -3.26 29.85
N TRP A 537 29.46 -2.77 29.43
CA TRP A 537 28.80 -3.19 28.19
C TRP A 537 29.69 -2.86 26.97
N LEU A 538 30.26 -1.68 26.91
CA LEU A 538 31.16 -1.26 25.84
C LEU A 538 32.47 -2.06 25.81
N ALA A 539 33.03 -2.40 26.98
CA ALA A 539 34.24 -3.21 27.07
C ALA A 539 34.03 -4.64 26.52
N GLN A 540 32.88 -5.24 26.77
CA GLN A 540 32.50 -6.55 26.23
C GLN A 540 32.34 -6.51 24.71
N GLY A 541 31.78 -5.44 24.17
CA GLY A 541 31.64 -5.21 22.73
C GLY A 541 32.96 -5.09 21.98
N ARG A 542 34.07 -4.82 22.66
CA ARG A 542 35.43 -4.75 22.10
C ARG A 542 36.18 -6.11 22.09
N ARG A 543 35.69 -7.12 22.80
CA ARG A 543 36.29 -8.46 22.78
C ARG A 543 36.06 -9.08 21.39
N ILE A 544 37.09 -9.01 20.55
CA ILE A 544 37.16 -9.83 19.33
C ILE A 544 37.12 -11.29 19.82
N PRO A 545 36.18 -12.14 19.37
CA PRO A 545 36.23 -13.56 19.73
C PRO A 545 37.59 -14.09 19.30
N ALA A 546 38.32 -14.69 20.24
CA ALA A 546 39.55 -15.37 19.93
C ALA A 546 39.26 -16.36 18.78
N ARG A 547 39.95 -16.16 17.64
CA ARG A 547 39.88 -17.11 16.53
C ARG A 547 40.11 -18.50 17.14
N SER A 548 39.11 -19.39 17.11
CA SER A 548 39.33 -20.80 17.35
C SER A 548 40.38 -21.24 16.33
N ARG A 549 41.60 -21.47 16.77
CA ARG A 549 42.58 -22.20 15.98
C ARG A 549 41.96 -23.57 15.78
N ALA A 550 41.28 -23.77 14.66
CA ALA A 550 41.02 -25.11 14.18
C ALA A 550 42.40 -25.74 13.87
N ALA A 551 42.72 -26.75 14.66
CA ALA A 551 43.79 -27.67 14.37
C ALA A 551 43.33 -28.58 13.22
#